data_f6d7f895b459baaee4d6d56ed253c43c
#
_entry.id   f6d7f895b459baaee4d6d56ed253c43c
#
_cell.length_a   1.000
_cell.length_b   1.000
_cell.length_c   1.000
_cell.angle_alpha   90.00
_cell.angle_beta   90.00
_cell.angle_gamma   90.00
#
_symmetry.space_group_name_H-M   'P 1'
#
loop_
_entity.id
_entity.type
_entity.pdbx_description
1 polymer ?
#
loop_
_entity_poly.entity_id
_entity_poly.type
_entity_poly.pdbx_seq_one_letter_code
_entity_poly.pdbx_strand_id
1 'polypeptide(L)'
;MRRLGFACVVAVLMYTLAPIRAQSVYPTGTTIYEPARAWNGYTVLSPLQTQAVLVIDMNGNVVKRWEGLNNSAGGPARVLPGGILISASGARPPNQESLELVQQDFDGKVIWQFSHNEQIKTGEGSTIWSARQHHDWQRESLPAGYYSPESAPVVEGTSTLILTHTNRMQPKVADVMLEDDRLVEVSWKGELLWEWVASDHIDELGFAPDARKAIKAAQSFNKARGSFDWLHINSAHYVGPNRWFDQGDMRFAPNNVIISSREASLLAIVGRDGKIVWRLGPDFSESKELRSIRQIIGQHHAHIIPKGLPGAGNLLVFDNGGSSGYGFASPIAPDGVGAFARSTSRVVEINPVTLELVWSYTNPRFFSTNISSAQRLPNGNTLITAGAGGRMFEVTTEGAIVWEYMYPLFGGANASNAVYRGYRIPYGWIPQITRPTERAVAPPALGDFRVP
;
A
#
# COMPACT_ATOMS: atom_id res chain seq x y z
N MET A 1 -83.67 32.92 -2.08
CA MET A 1 -82.27 33.26 -2.28
C MET A 1 -81.42 32.05 -1.87
N ARG A 2 -81.01 31.24 -2.83
CA ARG A 2 -80.11 30.08 -2.59
C ARG A 2 -78.67 30.48 -2.97
N ARG A 3 -77.77 30.43 -2.01
CA ARG A 3 -76.34 30.65 -2.25
C ARG A 3 -75.70 29.34 -2.64
N LEU A 4 -75.20 29.25 -3.89
CA LEU A 4 -74.30 28.16 -4.33
C LEU A 4 -72.89 28.47 -3.83
N GLY A 5 -72.34 27.56 -3.01
CA GLY A 5 -70.92 27.56 -2.68
C GLY A 5 -70.09 26.80 -3.68
N PHE A 6 -69.13 27.46 -4.31
CA PHE A 6 -68.10 26.82 -5.14
C PHE A 6 -67.00 26.27 -4.27
N ALA A 7 -66.81 24.97 -4.24
CA ALA A 7 -65.66 24.33 -3.63
C ALA A 7 -64.55 24.17 -4.71
N CYS A 8 -63.47 24.94 -4.54
CA CYS A 8 -62.24 24.71 -5.34
C CYS A 8 -61.46 23.51 -4.76
N VAL A 9 -61.36 22.46 -5.51
CA VAL A 9 -60.47 21.34 -5.23
C VAL A 9 -59.09 21.68 -5.81
N VAL A 10 -58.13 21.95 -4.95
CA VAL A 10 -56.74 22.14 -5.33
C VAL A 10 -56.09 20.74 -5.36
N ALA A 11 -55.84 20.19 -6.53
CA ALA A 11 -55.04 18.98 -6.69
C ALA A 11 -53.57 19.33 -6.55
N VAL A 12 -52.93 18.93 -5.45
CA VAL A 12 -51.48 19.01 -5.26
C VAL A 12 -50.84 17.81 -5.98
N LEU A 13 -50.26 18.05 -7.16
CA LEU A 13 -49.35 17.07 -7.79
C LEU A 13 -48.07 16.99 -6.97
N MET A 14 -47.91 15.94 -6.18
CA MET A 14 -46.60 15.58 -5.60
C MET A 14 -45.73 14.94 -6.71
N TYR A 15 -44.86 15.74 -7.28
CA TYR A 15 -43.74 15.20 -8.05
C TYR A 15 -42.80 14.52 -7.07
N THR A 16 -42.73 13.18 -7.09
CA THR A 16 -41.64 12.43 -6.48
C THR A 16 -40.39 12.68 -7.31
N LEU A 17 -39.57 13.62 -6.88
CA LEU A 17 -38.23 13.80 -7.42
C LEU A 17 -37.45 12.52 -7.07
N ALA A 18 -37.28 11.64 -8.07
CA ALA A 18 -36.29 10.58 -7.95
C ALA A 18 -34.93 11.23 -7.66
N PRO A 19 -34.16 10.72 -6.71
CA PRO A 19 -32.85 11.29 -6.42
C PRO A 19 -32.01 11.25 -7.69
N ILE A 20 -31.67 12.43 -8.21
CA ILE A 20 -30.69 12.56 -9.30
C ILE A 20 -29.37 12.08 -8.72
N ARG A 21 -28.96 10.87 -9.01
CA ARG A 21 -27.62 10.39 -8.71
C ARG A 21 -26.68 11.13 -9.64
N ALA A 22 -25.87 12.02 -9.09
CA ALA A 22 -24.77 12.62 -9.83
C ALA A 22 -23.89 11.48 -10.36
N GLN A 23 -23.77 11.35 -11.67
CA GLN A 23 -22.81 10.45 -12.30
C GLN A 23 -21.46 11.17 -12.33
N SER A 24 -20.39 10.43 -12.02
CA SER A 24 -19.04 10.95 -12.23
C SER A 24 -18.85 11.27 -13.70
N VAL A 25 -18.44 12.48 -14.01
CA VAL A 25 -18.13 12.92 -15.38
C VAL A 25 -16.69 12.55 -15.80
N TYR A 26 -15.94 11.93 -14.92
CA TYR A 26 -14.58 11.47 -15.22
C TYR A 26 -14.62 10.09 -15.88
N PRO A 27 -13.84 9.88 -16.96
CA PRO A 27 -13.74 8.57 -17.59
C PRO A 27 -13.13 7.55 -16.61
N THR A 28 -13.67 6.33 -16.66
CA THR A 28 -13.15 5.18 -15.92
C THR A 28 -12.69 4.10 -16.90
N GLY A 29 -11.98 3.08 -16.40
CA GLY A 29 -11.30 2.11 -17.24
C GLY A 29 -9.95 2.66 -17.74
N THR A 30 -9.44 2.14 -18.84
CA THR A 30 -8.21 2.65 -19.47
C THR A 30 -8.49 3.96 -20.20
N THR A 31 -7.89 5.04 -19.72
CA THR A 31 -8.08 6.42 -20.24
C THR A 31 -6.94 6.89 -21.11
N ILE A 32 -5.76 6.29 -20.97
CA ILE A 32 -4.57 6.53 -21.81
C ILE A 32 -3.89 5.19 -22.05
N TYR A 33 -3.50 4.91 -23.30
CA TYR A 33 -2.65 3.77 -23.58
C TYR A 33 -1.86 3.98 -24.87
N GLU A 34 -0.52 4.02 -24.74
CA GLU A 34 0.45 4.09 -25.82
C GLU A 34 1.25 2.77 -25.87
N PRO A 35 0.81 1.75 -26.66
CA PRO A 35 1.39 0.41 -26.64
C PRO A 35 2.90 0.35 -26.90
N ALA A 36 3.42 1.25 -27.72
CA ALA A 36 4.84 1.30 -28.07
C ALA A 36 5.73 1.86 -26.96
N ARG A 37 5.17 2.56 -25.97
CA ARG A 37 5.92 3.22 -24.89
C ARG A 37 5.65 2.62 -23.52
N ALA A 38 4.50 1.97 -23.34
CA ALA A 38 4.16 1.25 -22.11
C ALA A 38 4.85 -0.11 -22.05
N TRP A 39 5.08 -0.62 -20.84
CA TRP A 39 5.48 -2.01 -20.65
C TRP A 39 4.24 -2.89 -20.60
N ASN A 40 4.01 -3.62 -21.69
CA ASN A 40 2.80 -4.38 -21.90
C ASN A 40 2.76 -5.66 -21.04
N GLY A 41 1.64 -5.89 -20.37
CA GLY A 41 1.45 -7.01 -19.45
C GLY A 41 0.07 -6.97 -18.80
N TYR A 42 -0.18 -7.86 -17.85
CA TYR A 42 -1.37 -7.80 -17.01
C TYR A 42 -1.13 -6.90 -15.80
N THR A 43 -2.18 -6.25 -15.32
CA THR A 43 -2.15 -5.53 -14.04
C THR A 43 -3.03 -6.27 -13.04
N VAL A 44 -2.42 -6.68 -11.93
CA VAL A 44 -3.10 -7.29 -10.78
C VAL A 44 -3.50 -6.18 -9.82
N LEU A 45 -4.74 -6.16 -9.39
CA LEU A 45 -5.23 -5.13 -8.46
C LEU A 45 -6.14 -5.73 -7.38
N SER A 46 -6.06 -5.14 -6.19
CA SER A 46 -6.88 -5.50 -5.02
C SER A 46 -7.75 -4.31 -4.60
N PRO A 47 -8.97 -4.18 -5.19
CA PRO A 47 -9.90 -3.13 -4.81
C PRO A 47 -10.42 -3.36 -3.39
N LEU A 48 -10.44 -2.32 -2.55
CA LEU A 48 -10.81 -2.45 -1.13
C LEU A 48 -12.30 -2.74 -0.91
N GLN A 49 -13.14 -2.41 -1.89
CA GLN A 49 -14.60 -2.53 -1.76
C GLN A 49 -15.16 -3.81 -2.39
N THR A 50 -14.28 -4.69 -2.85
CA THR A 50 -14.67 -5.97 -3.46
C THR A 50 -14.06 -7.13 -2.69
N GLN A 51 -14.76 -8.27 -2.70
CA GLN A 51 -14.21 -9.52 -2.17
C GLN A 51 -13.54 -10.32 -3.29
N ALA A 52 -12.73 -9.63 -4.09
CA ALA A 52 -12.06 -10.22 -5.24
C ALA A 52 -10.72 -9.58 -5.55
N VAL A 53 -9.82 -10.36 -6.11
CA VAL A 53 -8.62 -9.88 -6.81
C VAL A 53 -8.90 -9.91 -8.29
N LEU A 54 -8.53 -8.84 -8.99
CA LEU A 54 -8.74 -8.69 -10.42
C LEU A 54 -7.41 -8.68 -11.16
N VAL A 55 -7.42 -9.25 -12.36
CA VAL A 55 -6.37 -9.07 -13.35
C VAL A 55 -7.00 -8.40 -14.56
N ILE A 56 -6.44 -7.30 -14.99
CA ILE A 56 -6.85 -6.57 -16.18
C ILE A 56 -5.76 -6.60 -17.25
N ASP A 57 -6.17 -6.55 -18.51
CA ASP A 57 -5.29 -6.29 -19.64
C ASP A 57 -4.95 -4.79 -19.77
N MET A 58 -4.14 -4.44 -20.75
CA MET A 58 -3.75 -3.04 -20.98
C MET A 58 -4.91 -2.13 -21.42
N ASN A 59 -5.97 -2.72 -21.97
CA ASN A 59 -7.19 -2.00 -22.36
C ASN A 59 -8.23 -1.92 -21.23
N GLY A 60 -7.91 -2.47 -20.04
CA GLY A 60 -8.77 -2.40 -18.86
C GLY A 60 -9.84 -3.49 -18.79
N ASN A 61 -9.81 -4.47 -19.68
CA ASN A 61 -10.71 -5.62 -19.61
C ASN A 61 -10.31 -6.53 -18.46
N VAL A 62 -11.27 -6.96 -17.63
CA VAL A 62 -11.03 -7.96 -16.58
C VAL A 62 -10.87 -9.32 -17.26
N VAL A 63 -9.66 -9.88 -17.22
CA VAL A 63 -9.32 -11.17 -17.85
C VAL A 63 -9.28 -12.32 -16.85
N LYS A 64 -9.17 -12.02 -15.56
CA LYS A 64 -9.28 -13.00 -14.47
C LYS A 64 -9.81 -12.34 -13.21
N ARG A 65 -10.60 -13.10 -12.45
CA ARG A 65 -11.13 -12.70 -11.16
C ARG A 65 -11.08 -13.88 -10.20
N TRP A 66 -10.47 -13.71 -9.02
CA TRP A 66 -10.57 -14.64 -7.90
C TRP A 66 -11.54 -14.07 -6.89
N GLU A 67 -12.54 -14.86 -6.52
CA GLU A 67 -13.63 -14.47 -5.62
C GLU A 67 -13.36 -14.91 -4.16
N GLY A 68 -14.16 -14.39 -3.23
CA GLY A 68 -14.11 -14.77 -1.82
C GLY A 68 -12.91 -14.24 -1.04
N LEU A 69 -12.18 -13.27 -1.63
CA LEU A 69 -11.01 -12.67 -1.02
C LEU A 69 -11.37 -11.35 -0.35
N ASN A 70 -11.04 -11.20 0.93
CA ASN A 70 -11.32 -9.99 1.68
C ASN A 70 -10.14 -9.02 1.65
N ASN A 71 -10.16 -8.09 0.71
CA ASN A 71 -9.14 -7.05 0.59
C ASN A 71 -9.46 -5.79 1.41
N SER A 72 -10.57 -5.75 2.13
CA SER A 72 -11.01 -4.54 2.86
C SER A 72 -10.10 -4.15 4.03
N ALA A 73 -9.29 -5.08 4.52
CA ALA A 73 -8.29 -4.81 5.55
C ALA A 73 -7.04 -4.08 5.00
N GLY A 74 -6.89 -4.04 3.66
CA GLY A 74 -5.68 -3.56 3.02
C GLY A 74 -4.58 -4.62 3.02
N GLY A 75 -4.09 -4.95 1.84
CA GLY A 75 -3.01 -5.90 1.63
C GLY A 75 -2.79 -6.14 0.14
N PRO A 76 -1.58 -6.52 -0.27
CA PRO A 76 -1.30 -6.74 -1.67
C PRO A 76 -1.90 -8.05 -2.16
N ALA A 77 -2.34 -8.04 -3.42
CA ALA A 77 -2.54 -9.26 -4.18
C ALA A 77 -1.34 -9.46 -5.10
N ARG A 78 -0.72 -10.61 -5.06
CA ARG A 78 0.48 -10.92 -5.85
C ARG A 78 0.25 -12.17 -6.67
N VAL A 79 0.48 -12.07 -7.97
CA VAL A 79 0.43 -13.22 -8.87
C VAL A 79 1.86 -13.68 -9.15
N LEU A 80 2.07 -14.97 -9.01
CA LEU A 80 3.32 -15.69 -9.31
C LEU A 80 3.20 -16.41 -10.67
N PRO A 81 4.32 -16.86 -11.25
CA PRO A 81 4.29 -17.67 -12.47
C PRO A 81 3.33 -18.86 -12.37
N GLY A 82 2.65 -19.17 -13.47
CA GLY A 82 1.62 -20.22 -13.52
C GLY A 82 0.22 -19.74 -13.14
N GLY A 83 0.01 -18.44 -12.95
CA GLY A 83 -1.29 -17.89 -12.55
C GLY A 83 -1.63 -18.17 -11.09
N ILE A 84 -0.61 -18.29 -10.24
CA ILE A 84 -0.78 -18.54 -8.81
C ILE A 84 -0.94 -17.22 -8.07
N LEU A 85 -2.02 -17.09 -7.29
CA LEU A 85 -2.33 -15.90 -6.51
C LEU A 85 -1.92 -16.07 -5.04
N ILE A 86 -1.31 -15.04 -4.43
CA ILE A 86 -1.20 -14.88 -2.98
C ILE A 86 -1.97 -13.63 -2.57
N SER A 87 -2.93 -13.76 -1.64
CA SER A 87 -3.75 -12.66 -1.15
C SER A 87 -4.30 -12.98 0.25
N ALA A 88 -5.03 -12.02 0.81
CA ALA A 88 -5.77 -12.21 2.04
C ALA A 88 -7.17 -12.79 1.77
N SER A 89 -7.68 -13.61 2.68
CA SER A 89 -9.06 -14.08 2.67
C SER A 89 -9.68 -13.99 4.06
N GLY A 90 -11.00 -14.21 4.14
CA GLY A 90 -11.74 -14.24 5.39
C GLY A 90 -12.34 -12.90 5.82
N ALA A 91 -13.17 -12.96 6.88
CA ALA A 91 -13.84 -11.79 7.43
C ALA A 91 -12.83 -10.85 8.07
N ARG A 92 -13.10 -9.55 7.94
CA ARG A 92 -12.27 -8.51 8.53
C ARG A 92 -12.39 -8.53 10.06
N PRO A 93 -11.29 -8.65 10.79
CA PRO A 93 -11.28 -8.44 12.24
C PRO A 93 -11.43 -6.95 12.60
N PRO A 94 -11.47 -6.59 13.90
CA PRO A 94 -11.77 -5.22 14.34
C PRO A 94 -10.83 -4.14 13.81
N ASN A 95 -9.62 -4.50 13.42
CA ASN A 95 -8.63 -3.58 12.87
C ASN A 95 -8.31 -3.89 11.39
N GLN A 96 -7.09 -3.59 10.98
CA GLN A 96 -6.58 -3.69 9.61
C GLN A 96 -6.00 -5.08 9.29
N GLU A 97 -6.17 -6.03 10.19
CA GLU A 97 -5.70 -7.39 10.01
C GLU A 97 -6.58 -8.16 9.04
N SER A 98 -5.93 -9.02 8.29
CA SER A 98 -6.57 -10.04 7.46
C SER A 98 -6.75 -11.32 8.25
N LEU A 99 -7.89 -12.01 8.10
CA LEU A 99 -8.15 -13.24 8.85
C LEU A 99 -7.20 -14.37 8.47
N GLU A 100 -6.93 -14.50 7.17
CA GLU A 100 -6.05 -15.51 6.62
C GLU A 100 -5.27 -14.96 5.43
N LEU A 101 -4.07 -15.47 5.21
CA LEU A 101 -3.34 -15.36 3.95
C LEU A 101 -3.52 -16.68 3.21
N VAL A 102 -3.84 -16.60 1.92
CA VAL A 102 -4.06 -17.77 1.08
C VAL A 102 -3.24 -17.68 -0.20
N GLN A 103 -2.74 -18.83 -0.63
CA GLN A 103 -2.23 -19.03 -1.98
C GLN A 103 -3.21 -19.92 -2.73
N GLN A 104 -3.64 -19.47 -3.90
CA GLN A 104 -4.60 -20.17 -4.75
C GLN A 104 -4.01 -20.42 -6.12
N ASP A 105 -4.38 -21.52 -6.74
CA ASP A 105 -4.10 -21.75 -8.15
C ASP A 105 -5.00 -20.89 -9.04
N PHE A 106 -4.84 -21.04 -10.37
CA PHE A 106 -5.62 -20.28 -11.34
C PHE A 106 -7.14 -20.51 -11.17
N ASP A 107 -7.57 -21.69 -10.78
CA ASP A 107 -8.99 -22.05 -10.63
C ASP A 107 -9.56 -21.66 -9.25
N GLY A 108 -8.73 -21.12 -8.37
CA GLY A 108 -9.14 -20.67 -7.04
C GLY A 108 -9.02 -21.74 -5.95
N LYS A 109 -8.42 -22.89 -6.25
CA LYS A 109 -8.15 -23.91 -5.23
C LYS A 109 -7.02 -23.45 -4.31
N VAL A 110 -7.27 -23.46 -3.00
CA VAL A 110 -6.26 -23.13 -2.00
C VAL A 110 -5.18 -24.21 -1.96
N ILE A 111 -3.93 -23.82 -2.13
CA ILE A 111 -2.74 -24.69 -2.12
C ILE A 111 -1.83 -24.40 -0.92
N TRP A 112 -1.97 -23.23 -0.29
CA TRP A 112 -1.31 -22.86 0.96
C TRP A 112 -2.15 -21.82 1.69
N GLN A 113 -2.11 -21.86 3.04
CA GLN A 113 -2.73 -20.85 3.88
C GLN A 113 -1.92 -20.62 5.15
N PHE A 114 -2.06 -19.42 5.70
CA PHE A 114 -1.49 -19.03 6.99
C PHE A 114 -2.46 -18.13 7.74
N SER A 115 -2.61 -18.39 9.06
CA SER A 115 -3.29 -17.48 9.96
C SER A 115 -2.57 -17.45 11.31
N HIS A 116 -2.42 -16.26 11.86
CA HIS A 116 -1.94 -16.04 13.21
C HIS A 116 -2.97 -15.23 13.97
N ASN A 117 -3.42 -15.75 15.10
CA ASN A 117 -4.43 -15.14 15.94
C ASN A 117 -3.93 -15.05 17.39
N GLU A 118 -4.22 -13.95 18.05
CA GLU A 118 -3.91 -13.72 19.47
C GLU A 118 -5.18 -13.32 20.25
N GLN A 119 -5.20 -13.61 21.54
CA GLN A 119 -6.20 -13.04 22.44
C GLN A 119 -5.78 -11.62 22.81
N ILE A 120 -6.62 -10.65 22.49
CA ILE A 120 -6.40 -9.24 22.83
C ILE A 120 -7.53 -8.70 23.70
N LYS A 121 -7.23 -7.69 24.52
CA LYS A 121 -8.25 -6.92 25.24
C LYS A 121 -8.70 -5.75 24.39
N THR A 122 -10.00 -5.60 24.23
CA THR A 122 -10.60 -4.41 23.61
C THR A 122 -10.56 -3.22 24.57
N GLY A 123 -10.79 -2.00 24.03
CA GLY A 123 -10.92 -0.79 24.86
C GLY A 123 -12.08 -0.82 25.84
N GLU A 124 -13.05 -1.71 25.63
CA GLU A 124 -14.18 -1.97 26.53
C GLU A 124 -13.86 -3.02 27.60
N GLY A 125 -12.64 -3.59 27.58
CA GLY A 125 -12.16 -4.56 28.56
C GLY A 125 -12.54 -6.02 28.26
N SER A 126 -13.28 -6.30 27.18
CA SER A 126 -13.56 -7.67 26.74
C SER A 126 -12.30 -8.31 26.12
N THR A 127 -12.23 -9.64 26.19
CA THR A 127 -11.16 -10.40 25.51
C THR A 127 -11.73 -11.04 24.26
N ILE A 128 -11.06 -10.82 23.13
CA ILE A 128 -11.44 -11.40 21.83
C ILE A 128 -10.25 -12.09 21.17
N TRP A 129 -10.51 -13.06 20.32
CA TRP A 129 -9.52 -13.54 19.35
C TRP A 129 -9.45 -12.56 18.17
N SER A 130 -8.25 -12.10 17.85
CA SER A 130 -8.00 -11.22 16.73
C SER A 130 -6.93 -11.81 15.82
N ALA A 131 -7.16 -11.75 14.53
CA ALA A 131 -6.12 -12.01 13.55
C ALA A 131 -5.03 -10.94 13.66
N ARG A 132 -3.79 -11.29 13.33
CA ARG A 132 -2.64 -10.40 13.57
C ARG A 132 -1.86 -10.05 12.31
N GLN A 133 -2.02 -10.78 11.18
CA GLN A 133 -1.37 -10.46 9.91
C GLN A 133 -2.04 -9.24 9.23
N HIS A 134 -1.24 -8.30 8.77
CA HIS A 134 -1.74 -7.06 8.15
C HIS A 134 -0.80 -6.52 7.06
N HIS A 135 -1.28 -5.62 6.25
CA HIS A 135 -0.60 -4.77 5.26
C HIS A 135 0.33 -5.46 4.26
N ASP A 136 1.23 -6.38 4.65
CA ASP A 136 2.21 -6.92 3.72
C ASP A 136 2.65 -8.35 4.04
N TRP A 137 2.92 -9.11 2.98
CA TRP A 137 3.48 -10.46 2.99
C TRP A 137 4.26 -10.72 1.72
N GLN A 138 5.35 -11.46 1.80
CA GLN A 138 6.26 -11.67 0.68
C GLN A 138 6.90 -13.04 0.72
N ARG A 139 6.93 -13.74 -0.44
CA ARG A 139 7.77 -14.93 -0.62
C ARG A 139 9.24 -14.54 -0.67
N GLU A 140 10.10 -15.33 -0.06
CA GLU A 140 11.56 -15.12 -0.02
C GLU A 140 12.16 -14.87 -1.40
N SER A 141 11.74 -15.60 -2.41
CA SER A 141 12.29 -15.55 -3.77
C SER A 141 11.73 -14.43 -4.66
N LEU A 142 10.88 -13.55 -4.14
CA LEU A 142 10.25 -12.46 -4.89
C LEU A 142 10.52 -11.10 -4.21
N PRO A 143 11.72 -10.52 -4.38
CA PRO A 143 12.05 -9.22 -3.81
C PRO A 143 11.05 -8.13 -4.21
N ALA A 144 10.70 -7.23 -3.28
CA ALA A 144 9.68 -6.20 -3.45
C ALA A 144 8.28 -6.70 -3.85
N GLY A 145 8.08 -8.02 -3.97
CA GLY A 145 6.79 -8.64 -4.24
C GLY A 145 6.25 -8.44 -5.65
N TYR A 146 7.09 -8.09 -6.63
CA TYR A 146 6.70 -7.91 -8.03
C TYR A 146 7.76 -8.44 -9.01
N TYR A 147 7.40 -8.49 -10.29
CA TYR A 147 8.23 -9.03 -11.36
C TYR A 147 9.56 -8.28 -11.52
N SER A 148 10.64 -9.05 -11.63
CA SER A 148 11.94 -8.61 -12.14
C SER A 148 12.48 -9.67 -13.11
N PRO A 149 13.17 -9.27 -14.20
CA PRO A 149 13.71 -10.21 -15.19
C PRO A 149 14.72 -11.23 -14.62
N GLU A 150 15.44 -10.84 -13.57
CA GLU A 150 16.46 -11.71 -12.92
C GLU A 150 15.91 -12.46 -11.69
N SER A 151 14.63 -12.30 -11.34
CA SER A 151 14.02 -13.07 -10.27
C SER A 151 13.42 -14.36 -10.81
N ALA A 152 13.60 -15.46 -10.06
CA ALA A 152 12.96 -16.74 -10.29
C ALA A 152 12.05 -17.09 -9.10
N PRO A 153 10.83 -16.58 -9.06
CA PRO A 153 9.93 -16.80 -7.93
C PRO A 153 9.67 -18.27 -7.70
N VAL A 154 9.88 -18.71 -6.45
CA VAL A 154 9.53 -20.07 -6.02
C VAL A 154 8.08 -20.07 -5.57
N VAL A 155 7.27 -20.92 -6.18
CA VAL A 155 5.82 -20.95 -5.94
C VAL A 155 5.49 -21.74 -4.67
N GLU A 156 6.24 -22.80 -4.37
CA GLU A 156 5.99 -23.70 -3.24
C GLU A 156 7.27 -23.99 -2.45
N GLY A 157 7.12 -24.38 -1.17
CA GLY A 157 8.23 -24.90 -0.37
C GLY A 157 9.21 -23.87 0.20
N THR A 158 8.99 -22.56 -0.05
CA THR A 158 9.85 -21.48 0.46
C THR A 158 9.22 -20.76 1.66
N SER A 159 10.01 -19.94 2.35
CA SER A 159 9.54 -19.12 3.47
C SER A 159 8.67 -17.93 3.02
N THR A 160 7.93 -17.38 3.98
CA THR A 160 7.12 -16.17 3.78
C THR A 160 7.41 -15.19 4.90
N LEU A 161 7.83 -13.98 4.53
CA LEU A 161 7.87 -12.82 5.42
C LEU A 161 6.45 -12.26 5.53
N ILE A 162 5.99 -12.01 6.76
CA ILE A 162 4.64 -11.51 7.04
C ILE A 162 4.75 -10.39 8.08
N LEU A 163 4.08 -9.29 7.82
CA LEU A 163 3.90 -8.23 8.80
C LEU A 163 2.69 -8.56 9.68
N THR A 164 2.88 -8.53 10.99
CA THR A 164 1.86 -8.86 12.00
C THR A 164 1.85 -7.83 13.12
N HIS A 165 0.76 -7.78 13.88
CA HIS A 165 0.71 -7.07 15.16
C HIS A 165 0.92 -8.03 16.33
N THR A 166 1.35 -7.48 17.47
CA THR A 166 1.25 -8.10 18.79
C THR A 166 0.90 -7.03 19.83
N ASN A 167 0.02 -7.37 20.80
CA ASN A 167 -0.34 -6.41 21.84
C ASN A 167 0.59 -6.57 23.04
N ARG A 168 1.34 -5.51 23.40
CA ARG A 168 2.27 -5.54 24.53
C ARG A 168 2.43 -4.18 25.21
N MET A 169 2.84 -4.21 26.47
CA MET A 169 3.28 -3.02 27.20
C MET A 169 4.78 -2.80 26.96
N GLN A 170 5.15 -1.60 26.51
CA GLN A 170 6.55 -1.18 26.41
C GLN A 170 6.71 0.26 26.92
N PRO A 171 7.06 0.46 28.20
CA PRO A 171 7.12 1.79 28.84
C PRO A 171 8.12 2.76 28.20
N LYS A 172 9.12 2.27 27.47
CA LYS A 172 10.02 3.13 26.68
C LYS A 172 9.31 3.84 25.54
N VAL A 173 8.20 3.25 25.03
CA VAL A 173 7.40 3.80 23.94
C VAL A 173 6.25 4.63 24.50
N ALA A 174 5.35 3.99 25.26
CA ALA A 174 4.17 4.64 25.84
C ALA A 174 3.71 3.91 27.11
N ASP A 175 2.89 4.59 27.93
CA ASP A 175 2.33 4.06 29.17
C ASP A 175 0.96 3.38 28.94
N VAL A 176 0.65 3.02 27.69
CA VAL A 176 -0.56 2.32 27.27
C VAL A 176 -0.20 1.05 26.49
N MET A 177 -1.16 0.13 26.36
CA MET A 177 -1.00 -1.06 25.53
C MET A 177 -0.68 -0.66 24.09
N LEU A 178 0.40 -1.17 23.54
CA LEU A 178 0.74 -1.01 22.13
C LEU A 178 0.01 -2.06 21.29
N GLU A 179 -0.40 -1.68 20.10
CA GLU A 179 -0.58 -2.55 18.96
C GLU A 179 0.72 -2.47 18.17
N ASP A 180 1.65 -3.35 18.54
CA ASP A 180 3.04 -3.24 18.13
C ASP A 180 3.28 -4.01 16.84
N ASP A 181 3.99 -3.40 15.89
CA ASP A 181 4.35 -4.05 14.65
C ASP A 181 5.39 -5.15 14.90
N ARG A 182 5.13 -6.31 14.31
CA ARG A 182 5.99 -7.49 14.39
C ARG A 182 6.22 -8.07 13.01
N LEU A 183 7.45 -8.31 12.64
CA LEU A 183 7.83 -9.09 11.47
C LEU A 183 7.97 -10.55 11.87
N VAL A 184 7.40 -11.44 11.10
CA VAL A 184 7.62 -12.89 11.22
C VAL A 184 8.01 -13.47 9.87
N GLU A 185 8.96 -14.38 9.88
CA GLU A 185 9.23 -15.25 8.75
C GLU A 185 8.81 -16.65 9.12
N VAL A 186 7.97 -17.26 8.27
CA VAL A 186 7.45 -18.60 8.51
C VAL A 186 7.86 -19.55 7.38
N SER A 187 8.08 -20.81 7.73
CA SER A 187 8.29 -21.87 6.75
C SER A 187 7.02 -22.12 5.92
N TRP A 188 7.12 -22.91 4.85
CA TRP A 188 5.96 -23.39 4.09
C TRP A 188 4.91 -24.10 4.97
N LYS A 189 5.35 -24.71 6.08
CA LYS A 189 4.48 -25.40 7.05
C LYS A 189 3.91 -24.49 8.13
N GLY A 190 4.25 -23.20 8.11
CA GLY A 190 3.82 -22.23 9.11
C GLY A 190 4.68 -22.20 10.38
N GLU A 191 5.85 -22.87 10.39
CA GLU A 191 6.78 -22.83 11.53
C GLU A 191 7.52 -21.49 11.55
N LEU A 192 7.63 -20.87 12.74
CA LEU A 192 8.35 -19.61 12.92
C LEU A 192 9.86 -19.82 12.70
N LEU A 193 10.44 -19.10 11.75
CA LEU A 193 11.87 -19.15 11.41
C LEU A 193 12.63 -17.95 11.98
N TRP A 194 12.01 -16.78 12.00
CA TRP A 194 12.58 -15.53 12.49
C TRP A 194 11.48 -14.55 12.90
N GLU A 195 11.77 -13.71 13.86
CA GLU A 195 10.89 -12.63 14.26
C GLU A 195 11.66 -11.37 14.69
N TRP A 196 10.98 -10.23 14.63
CA TRP A 196 11.43 -8.95 15.10
C TRP A 196 10.22 -8.13 15.59
N VAL A 197 10.37 -7.42 16.72
CA VAL A 197 9.30 -6.63 17.33
C VAL A 197 9.76 -5.17 17.46
N ALA A 198 8.99 -4.26 16.88
CA ALA A 198 9.41 -2.88 16.66
C ALA A 198 9.72 -2.10 17.95
N SER A 199 8.92 -2.27 19.00
CA SER A 199 9.09 -1.50 20.24
C SER A 199 10.35 -1.84 21.04
N ASP A 200 10.96 -2.99 20.79
CA ASP A 200 12.24 -3.35 21.42
C ASP A 200 13.40 -2.50 20.87
N HIS A 201 13.21 -1.87 19.70
CA HIS A 201 14.23 -1.11 18.96
C HIS A 201 14.00 0.40 18.92
N ILE A 202 13.11 0.95 19.77
CA ILE A 202 12.82 2.39 19.75
C ILE A 202 14.06 3.26 19.87
N ASP A 203 15.10 2.80 20.57
CA ASP A 203 16.36 3.53 20.76
C ASP A 203 17.21 3.59 19.48
N GLU A 204 16.96 2.69 18.52
CA GLU A 204 17.66 2.60 17.23
C GLU A 204 16.94 3.34 16.11
N LEU A 205 15.64 3.64 16.27
CA LEU A 205 14.81 4.25 15.23
C LEU A 205 15.04 5.75 15.01
N GLY A 206 15.91 6.38 15.80
CA GLY A 206 16.37 7.76 15.56
C GLY A 206 15.37 8.85 15.90
N PHE A 207 14.43 8.61 16.81
CA PHE A 207 13.50 9.63 17.27
C PHE A 207 14.19 10.71 18.10
N ALA A 208 14.02 11.98 17.72
CA ALA A 208 14.41 13.12 18.53
C ALA A 208 13.63 13.16 19.87
N PRO A 209 14.14 13.84 20.90
CA PRO A 209 13.47 13.92 22.21
C PRO A 209 12.03 14.40 22.16
N ASP A 210 11.72 15.41 21.32
CA ASP A 210 10.35 15.91 21.17
C ASP A 210 9.43 14.90 20.48
N ALA A 211 9.93 14.16 19.50
CA ALA A 211 9.20 13.07 18.88
C ALA A 211 8.88 11.95 19.88
N ARG A 212 9.84 11.56 20.72
CA ARG A 212 9.62 10.59 21.80
C ARG A 212 8.61 11.08 22.83
N LYS A 213 8.65 12.37 23.16
CA LYS A 213 7.66 12.99 24.04
C LYS A 213 6.26 12.96 23.41
N ALA A 214 6.16 13.27 22.11
CA ALA A 214 4.90 13.21 21.37
C ALA A 214 4.34 11.77 21.33
N ILE A 215 5.16 10.76 21.04
CA ILE A 215 4.78 9.35 21.09
C ILE A 215 4.22 8.99 22.48
N LYS A 216 4.95 9.34 23.55
CA LYS A 216 4.51 9.05 24.93
C LYS A 216 3.22 9.77 25.33
N ALA A 217 3.01 10.98 24.83
CA ALA A 217 1.82 11.76 25.09
C ALA A 217 0.64 11.40 24.17
N ALA A 218 0.89 10.67 23.08
CA ALA A 218 -0.13 10.32 22.11
C ALA A 218 -1.25 9.48 22.77
N GLN A 219 -2.47 10.01 22.66
CA GLN A 219 -3.70 9.39 23.17
C GLN A 219 -4.47 8.66 22.07
N SER A 220 -3.86 8.55 20.87
CA SER A 220 -4.50 8.03 19.66
C SER A 220 -4.49 6.50 19.64
N PHE A 221 -5.14 5.88 20.59
CA PHE A 221 -5.47 4.47 20.48
C PHE A 221 -6.95 4.27 20.19
N ASN A 222 -7.25 3.28 19.40
CA ASN A 222 -8.62 2.92 19.11
C ASN A 222 -9.24 2.22 20.33
N LYS A 223 -10.27 2.82 20.93
CA LYS A 223 -10.96 2.26 22.10
C LYS A 223 -11.50 0.86 21.87
N ALA A 224 -11.94 0.54 20.65
CA ALA A 224 -12.41 -0.81 20.31
C ALA A 224 -11.28 -1.84 20.27
N ARG A 225 -10.04 -1.43 20.01
CA ARG A 225 -8.85 -2.29 20.01
C ARG A 225 -8.19 -2.37 21.38
N GLY A 226 -8.30 -1.31 22.18
CA GLY A 226 -7.62 -1.19 23.48
C GLY A 226 -6.11 -1.02 23.39
N SER A 227 -5.59 -0.57 22.25
CA SER A 227 -4.15 -0.49 21.98
C SER A 227 -3.78 0.67 21.07
N PHE A 228 -2.51 1.11 21.16
CA PHE A 228 -1.94 2.23 20.41
C PHE A 228 -1.04 1.73 19.28
N ASP A 229 -1.48 1.96 18.05
CA ASP A 229 -0.74 1.72 16.82
C ASP A 229 0.23 2.89 16.58
N TRP A 230 1.47 2.75 17.06
CA TRP A 230 2.42 3.86 17.16
C TRP A 230 3.35 4.04 15.96
N LEU A 231 3.64 2.97 15.23
CA LEU A 231 4.47 3.02 14.02
C LEU A 231 3.66 2.87 12.75
N HIS A 232 2.65 2.01 12.76
CA HIS A 232 1.85 1.67 11.60
C HIS A 232 2.74 1.29 10.42
N ILE A 233 3.52 0.21 10.59
CA ILE A 233 4.33 -0.31 9.50
C ILE A 233 3.39 -0.84 8.41
N ASN A 234 3.52 -0.33 7.20
CA ASN A 234 2.60 -0.63 6.09
C ASN A 234 3.26 -1.36 4.92
N SER A 235 4.56 -1.57 4.97
CA SER A 235 5.26 -2.46 4.04
C SER A 235 6.53 -3.04 4.67
N ALA A 236 6.82 -4.29 4.31
CA ALA A 236 8.00 -5.03 4.75
C ALA A 236 8.48 -5.91 3.59
N HIS A 237 9.71 -5.69 3.14
CA HIS A 237 10.28 -6.39 2.00
C HIS A 237 11.69 -6.87 2.28
N TYR A 238 12.04 -8.07 1.79
CA TYR A 238 13.46 -8.43 1.70
C TYR A 238 14.19 -7.41 0.84
N VAL A 239 15.40 -7.03 1.26
CA VAL A 239 16.28 -6.15 0.47
C VAL A 239 16.60 -6.80 -0.89
N GLY A 240 16.73 -8.13 -0.90
CA GLY A 240 16.99 -8.91 -2.10
C GLY A 240 18.41 -8.73 -2.66
N PRO A 241 18.79 -9.52 -3.67
CA PRO A 241 20.05 -9.39 -4.36
C PRO A 241 20.23 -7.98 -4.93
N ASN A 242 21.36 -7.32 -4.63
CA ASN A 242 21.62 -5.94 -5.05
C ASN A 242 23.11 -5.62 -5.11
N ARG A 243 23.44 -4.55 -5.87
CA ARG A 243 24.81 -4.13 -6.13
C ARG A 243 25.60 -3.69 -4.89
N TRP A 244 24.90 -3.20 -3.85
CA TRP A 244 25.58 -2.70 -2.65
C TRP A 244 26.15 -3.86 -1.83
N PHE A 245 25.38 -4.91 -1.66
CA PHE A 245 25.85 -6.15 -1.05
C PHE A 245 26.98 -6.80 -1.87
N ASP A 246 26.84 -6.81 -3.21
CA ASP A 246 27.89 -7.32 -4.12
C ASP A 246 29.20 -6.52 -3.97
N GLN A 247 29.13 -5.25 -3.52
CA GLN A 247 30.28 -4.37 -3.22
C GLN A 247 30.75 -4.45 -1.75
N GLY A 248 30.16 -5.33 -0.95
CA GLY A 248 30.56 -5.58 0.46
C GLY A 248 29.79 -4.74 1.49
N ASP A 249 28.75 -4.02 1.13
CA ASP A 249 27.94 -3.28 2.11
C ASP A 249 26.88 -4.20 2.75
N MET A 250 27.20 -4.69 3.95
CA MET A 250 26.37 -5.63 4.71
C MET A 250 25.04 -5.06 5.18
N ARG A 251 24.86 -3.73 5.18
CA ARG A 251 23.56 -3.10 5.49
C ARG A 251 22.48 -3.57 4.51
N PHE A 252 22.87 -3.85 3.28
CA PHE A 252 22.01 -4.27 2.19
C PHE A 252 22.06 -5.78 1.91
N ALA A 253 22.39 -6.58 2.92
CA ALA A 253 22.36 -8.03 2.77
C ALA A 253 20.97 -8.49 2.29
N PRO A 254 20.89 -9.44 1.32
CA PRO A 254 19.63 -9.81 0.66
C PRO A 254 18.50 -10.25 1.59
N ASN A 255 18.86 -10.86 2.72
CA ASN A 255 17.90 -11.36 3.71
C ASN A 255 17.48 -10.32 4.75
N ASN A 256 18.11 -9.13 4.77
CA ASN A 256 17.66 -8.04 5.61
C ASN A 256 16.28 -7.56 5.13
N VAL A 257 15.52 -6.94 6.03
CA VAL A 257 14.15 -6.51 5.75
C VAL A 257 14.06 -4.99 5.79
N ILE A 258 13.64 -4.35 4.70
CA ILE A 258 13.29 -2.94 4.69
C ILE A 258 11.84 -2.77 5.13
N ILE A 259 11.59 -1.86 6.07
CA ILE A 259 10.28 -1.49 6.60
C ILE A 259 9.94 -0.04 6.30
N SER A 260 8.64 0.25 6.18
CA SER A 260 8.08 1.59 6.02
C SER A 260 7.06 1.86 7.11
N SER A 261 7.36 2.78 8.01
CA SER A 261 6.47 3.21 9.08
C SER A 261 5.75 4.50 8.69
N ARG A 262 4.42 4.42 8.57
CA ARG A 262 3.57 5.55 8.18
C ARG A 262 3.55 6.63 9.27
N GLU A 263 3.23 6.24 10.50
CA GLU A 263 3.05 7.20 11.60
C GLU A 263 4.36 7.88 12.02
N ALA A 264 5.49 7.19 11.85
CA ALA A 264 6.80 7.76 12.15
C ALA A 264 7.44 8.52 10.99
N SER A 265 6.91 8.41 9.76
CA SER A 265 7.57 8.93 8.54
C SER A 265 9.02 8.42 8.43
N LEU A 266 9.21 7.14 8.67
CA LEU A 266 10.50 6.47 8.82
C LEU A 266 10.60 5.27 7.89
N LEU A 267 11.77 5.10 7.29
CA LEU A 267 12.19 3.88 6.60
C LEU A 267 13.40 3.31 7.34
N ALA A 268 13.45 2.00 7.52
CA ALA A 268 14.59 1.34 8.14
C ALA A 268 14.88 -0.02 7.53
N ILE A 269 16.12 -0.48 7.60
CA ILE A 269 16.50 -1.85 7.29
C ILE A 269 16.84 -2.56 8.59
N VAL A 270 16.12 -3.65 8.82
CA VAL A 270 16.31 -4.58 9.94
C VAL A 270 17.26 -5.67 9.48
N GLY A 271 18.39 -5.82 10.17
CA GLY A 271 19.33 -6.92 9.98
C GLY A 271 18.78 -8.24 10.53
N ARG A 272 19.31 -9.35 10.06
CA ARG A 272 18.88 -10.69 10.56
C ARG A 272 19.26 -10.93 12.03
N ASP A 273 20.17 -10.14 12.59
CA ASP A 273 20.48 -10.09 14.02
C ASP A 273 19.49 -9.25 14.84
N GLY A 274 18.47 -8.68 14.18
CA GLY A 274 17.43 -7.84 14.77
C GLY A 274 17.78 -6.35 14.85
N LYS A 275 19.02 -5.93 14.61
CA LYS A 275 19.42 -4.52 14.71
C LYS A 275 18.96 -3.70 13.51
N ILE A 276 18.72 -2.41 13.74
CA ILE A 276 18.55 -1.45 12.66
C ILE A 276 19.91 -1.12 12.06
N VAL A 277 20.15 -1.56 10.84
CA VAL A 277 21.44 -1.40 10.14
C VAL A 277 21.49 -0.20 9.21
N TRP A 278 20.33 0.35 8.85
CA TRP A 278 20.16 1.53 8.01
C TRP A 278 18.81 2.21 8.29
N ARG A 279 18.74 3.54 8.19
CA ARG A 279 17.47 4.28 8.28
C ARG A 279 17.47 5.54 7.42
N LEU A 280 16.28 5.98 7.03
CA LEU A 280 15.99 7.25 6.38
C LEU A 280 14.83 7.94 7.14
N GLY A 281 15.10 9.05 7.76
CA GLY A 281 14.19 9.69 8.70
C GLY A 281 14.34 9.12 10.14
N PRO A 282 13.41 9.44 11.06
CA PRO A 282 12.21 10.29 10.89
C PRO A 282 12.55 11.79 10.72
N ASP A 283 13.71 12.26 11.19
CA ASP A 283 14.12 13.65 11.07
C ASP A 283 14.98 13.89 9.82
N PHE A 284 14.40 14.58 8.85
CA PHE A 284 15.08 14.94 7.59
C PHE A 284 15.91 16.22 7.70
N SER A 285 16.02 16.83 8.87
CA SER A 285 16.90 17.97 9.13
C SER A 285 18.32 17.57 9.58
N GLU A 286 18.56 16.30 9.90
CA GLU A 286 19.83 15.80 10.46
C GLU A 286 21.04 16.03 9.54
N SER A 287 20.86 15.95 8.20
CA SER A 287 21.97 16.15 7.27
C SER A 287 21.58 16.99 6.06
N LYS A 288 22.57 17.45 5.27
CA LYS A 288 22.33 18.17 4.01
C LYS A 288 21.65 17.28 2.97
N GLU A 289 22.04 16.02 2.92
CA GLU A 289 21.51 15.00 2.00
C GLU A 289 20.04 14.74 2.30
N LEU A 290 19.68 14.53 3.58
CA LEU A 290 18.31 14.36 4.02
C LEU A 290 17.45 15.59 3.70
N ARG A 291 17.97 16.79 3.97
CA ARG A 291 17.27 18.04 3.63
C ARG A 291 17.03 18.17 2.12
N SER A 292 17.93 17.67 1.25
CA SER A 292 17.75 17.69 -0.19
C SER A 292 16.65 16.77 -0.68
N ILE A 293 16.46 15.60 -0.01
CA ILE A 293 15.33 14.69 -0.25
C ILE A 293 14.01 15.34 0.18
N ARG A 294 14.03 16.21 1.18
CA ARG A 294 12.87 16.79 1.89
C ARG A 294 12.07 15.71 2.64
N GLN A 295 11.35 16.13 3.67
CA GLN A 295 10.54 15.26 4.52
C GLN A 295 9.67 14.31 3.68
N ILE A 296 9.82 13.01 3.89
CA ILE A 296 8.90 11.97 3.44
C ILE A 296 7.79 11.91 4.48
N ILE A 297 6.52 11.79 4.05
CA ILE A 297 5.36 11.93 4.93
C ILE A 297 4.36 10.82 4.65
N GLY A 298 4.09 9.97 5.64
CA GLY A 298 3.05 8.96 5.59
C GLY A 298 3.19 7.97 4.43
N GLN A 299 4.41 7.67 4.04
CA GLN A 299 4.78 6.90 2.84
C GLN A 299 4.30 5.44 2.90
N HIS A 300 4.24 4.82 1.70
CA HIS A 300 3.90 3.41 1.50
C HIS A 300 4.87 2.76 0.51
N HIS A 301 4.92 1.43 0.55
CA HIS A 301 5.58 0.58 -0.43
C HIS A 301 7.05 0.96 -0.70
N ALA A 302 7.82 1.19 0.37
CA ALA A 302 9.26 1.41 0.25
C ALA A 302 9.99 0.08 0.03
N HIS A 303 10.86 0.04 -0.97
CA HIS A 303 11.62 -1.18 -1.30
C HIS A 303 12.89 -0.83 -2.09
N ILE A 304 13.85 -1.75 -2.08
CA ILE A 304 15.00 -1.68 -2.97
C ILE A 304 14.57 -2.18 -4.35
N ILE A 305 14.82 -1.41 -5.40
CA ILE A 305 14.52 -1.82 -6.78
C ILE A 305 15.26 -3.12 -7.09
N PRO A 306 14.56 -4.21 -7.46
CA PRO A 306 15.16 -5.52 -7.70
C PRO A 306 16.21 -5.51 -8.83
N LYS A 307 17.17 -6.43 -8.70
CA LYS A 307 18.19 -6.69 -9.75
C LYS A 307 17.51 -7.03 -11.08
N GLY A 308 18.11 -6.60 -12.18
CA GLY A 308 17.55 -6.75 -13.54
C GLY A 308 16.61 -5.64 -13.98
N LEU A 309 16.26 -4.69 -13.09
CA LEU A 309 15.45 -3.52 -13.43
C LEU A 309 16.29 -2.25 -13.51
N PRO A 310 15.94 -1.26 -14.36
CA PRO A 310 16.56 0.04 -14.35
C PRO A 310 16.48 0.70 -12.96
N GLY A 311 17.61 1.22 -12.47
CA GLY A 311 17.73 1.76 -11.12
C GLY A 311 17.94 0.70 -10.03
N ALA A 312 18.21 -0.57 -10.39
CA ALA A 312 18.44 -1.66 -9.44
C ALA A 312 19.40 -1.28 -8.30
N GLY A 313 18.99 -1.58 -7.06
CA GLY A 313 19.70 -1.20 -5.85
C GLY A 313 19.35 0.16 -5.27
N ASN A 314 18.64 1.04 -6.01
CA ASN A 314 18.10 2.26 -5.45
C ASN A 314 16.84 1.97 -4.64
N LEU A 315 16.52 2.83 -3.69
CA LEU A 315 15.28 2.82 -2.92
C LEU A 315 14.17 3.50 -3.73
N LEU A 316 13.03 2.84 -3.89
CA LEU A 316 11.82 3.43 -4.49
C LEU A 316 10.73 3.55 -3.44
N VAL A 317 10.09 4.73 -3.33
CA VAL A 317 9.11 5.05 -2.29
C VAL A 317 7.94 5.82 -2.88
N PHE A 318 6.71 5.42 -2.53
CA PHE A 318 5.53 6.26 -2.71
C PHE A 318 5.36 7.15 -1.47
N ASP A 319 5.70 8.42 -1.57
CA ASP A 319 5.57 9.43 -0.52
C ASP A 319 4.20 10.11 -0.61
N ASN A 320 3.27 9.66 0.22
CA ASN A 320 1.86 10.08 0.15
C ASN A 320 1.66 11.57 0.38
N GLY A 321 2.44 12.19 1.28
CA GLY A 321 2.07 13.49 1.81
C GLY A 321 0.92 13.35 2.84
N GLY A 322 0.01 14.31 2.88
CA GLY A 322 -0.98 14.36 3.95
C GLY A 322 -0.36 14.87 5.24
N SER A 323 -0.72 14.27 6.38
CA SER A 323 -0.18 14.59 7.70
C SER A 323 0.29 13.33 8.38
N SER A 324 1.53 13.32 8.91
CA SER A 324 2.13 12.20 9.61
C SER A 324 3.40 12.65 10.34
N GLY A 325 4.02 11.71 11.08
CA GLY A 325 5.27 11.92 11.81
C GLY A 325 5.08 12.49 13.21
N TYR A 326 6.06 12.23 14.06
CA TYR A 326 6.15 12.75 15.41
C TYR A 326 7.23 13.84 15.47
N GLY A 327 6.93 14.96 16.17
CA GLY A 327 7.85 16.09 16.26
C GLY A 327 7.55 17.02 17.44
N PHE A 328 8.05 18.24 17.37
CA PHE A 328 7.74 19.26 18.36
C PHE A 328 6.29 19.78 18.18
N ALA A 329 5.67 20.16 19.28
CA ALA A 329 4.34 20.77 19.27
C ALA A 329 4.33 22.07 18.46
N SER A 330 3.33 22.24 17.61
CA SER A 330 3.18 23.42 16.74
C SER A 330 1.70 23.77 16.58
N PRO A 331 1.34 24.93 16.00
CA PRO A 331 -0.05 25.29 15.77
C PRO A 331 -0.84 24.30 14.90
N ILE A 332 -0.16 23.58 14.01
CA ILE A 332 -0.79 22.55 13.14
C ILE A 332 -0.76 21.15 13.76
N ALA A 333 0.06 20.93 14.78
CA ALA A 333 0.21 19.68 15.52
C ALA A 333 0.46 19.98 17.00
N PRO A 334 -0.57 20.37 17.77
CA PRO A 334 -0.39 20.85 19.16
C PRO A 334 0.14 19.80 20.12
N ASP A 335 -0.04 18.53 19.84
CA ASP A 335 0.48 17.38 20.58
C ASP A 335 1.77 16.77 19.98
N GLY A 336 2.24 17.35 18.85
CA GLY A 336 3.39 16.83 18.11
C GLY A 336 3.11 15.58 17.27
N VAL A 337 1.85 15.15 17.14
CA VAL A 337 1.42 14.05 16.29
C VAL A 337 0.95 14.59 14.94
N GLY A 338 1.34 13.94 13.83
CA GLY A 338 1.10 14.48 12.49
C GLY A 338 1.90 15.76 12.23
N ALA A 339 3.10 15.85 12.77
CA ALA A 339 3.92 17.07 12.79
C ALA A 339 4.36 17.57 11.40
N PHE A 340 4.33 16.71 10.40
CA PHE A 340 4.69 17.04 9.01
C PHE A 340 3.46 16.97 8.13
N ALA A 341 3.31 17.94 7.22
CA ALA A 341 2.16 17.99 6.32
C ALA A 341 2.56 18.47 4.91
N ARG A 342 1.91 17.87 3.89
CA ARG A 342 2.03 18.28 2.48
C ARG A 342 0.74 17.89 1.72
N SER A 343 0.30 18.75 0.81
CA SER A 343 -0.95 18.57 0.04
C SER A 343 -0.77 17.83 -1.31
N THR A 344 0.42 17.29 -1.57
CA THR A 344 0.71 16.54 -2.81
C THR A 344 1.48 15.26 -2.48
N SER A 345 1.26 14.23 -3.29
CA SER A 345 2.09 13.02 -3.28
C SER A 345 3.28 13.15 -4.24
N ARG A 346 4.25 12.31 -4.04
CA ARG A 346 5.36 12.10 -4.98
C ARG A 346 5.84 10.65 -4.93
N VAL A 347 6.44 10.20 -6.02
CA VAL A 347 7.24 8.97 -6.02
C VAL A 347 8.69 9.40 -6.09
N VAL A 348 9.55 8.83 -5.27
CA VAL A 348 10.97 9.17 -5.20
C VAL A 348 11.83 7.94 -5.36
N GLU A 349 12.90 8.05 -6.14
CA GLU A 349 13.99 7.12 -6.25
C GLU A 349 15.23 7.73 -5.61
N ILE A 350 15.82 7.04 -4.66
CA ILE A 350 16.93 7.54 -3.83
C ILE A 350 18.06 6.52 -3.88
N ASN A 351 19.28 6.98 -4.06
CA ASN A 351 20.46 6.16 -3.79
C ASN A 351 20.58 5.95 -2.27
N PRO A 352 20.43 4.72 -1.75
CA PRO A 352 20.36 4.51 -0.30
C PRO A 352 21.72 4.65 0.42
N VAL A 353 22.83 4.71 -0.32
CA VAL A 353 24.18 4.89 0.23
C VAL A 353 24.56 6.35 0.27
N THR A 354 24.36 7.10 -0.81
CA THR A 354 24.71 8.53 -0.89
C THR A 354 23.58 9.46 -0.47
N LEU A 355 22.36 8.95 -0.31
CA LEU A 355 21.13 9.70 -0.07
C LEU A 355 20.82 10.74 -1.15
N GLU A 356 21.32 10.52 -2.37
CA GLU A 356 21.01 11.35 -3.52
C GLU A 356 19.61 11.04 -4.05
N LEU A 357 18.81 12.07 -4.33
CA LEU A 357 17.55 11.95 -5.05
C LEU A 357 17.85 11.72 -6.55
N VAL A 358 17.69 10.48 -7.00
CA VAL A 358 18.01 10.05 -8.38
C VAL A 358 16.92 10.46 -9.36
N TRP A 359 15.66 10.26 -8.97
CA TRP A 359 14.49 10.57 -9.77
C TRP A 359 13.29 10.87 -8.88
N SER A 360 12.36 11.67 -9.38
CA SER A 360 11.08 11.88 -8.72
C SER A 360 9.97 12.17 -9.71
N TYR A 361 8.77 11.73 -9.37
CA TYR A 361 7.54 12.11 -10.06
C TYR A 361 6.60 12.83 -9.08
N THR A 362 6.11 13.98 -9.47
CA THR A 362 5.05 14.72 -8.76
C THR A 362 4.25 15.55 -9.76
N ASN A 363 3.02 15.89 -9.39
CA ASN A 363 2.15 16.75 -10.18
C ASN A 363 1.20 17.50 -9.20
N PRO A 364 0.81 18.75 -9.44
CA PRO A 364 -0.10 19.51 -8.57
C PRO A 364 -1.45 18.84 -8.29
N ARG A 365 -1.90 17.92 -9.16
CA ARG A 365 -3.13 17.13 -9.01
C ARG A 365 -2.87 15.70 -8.57
N PHE A 366 -1.65 15.36 -8.18
CA PHE A 366 -1.27 14.04 -7.73
C PHE A 366 -1.27 13.99 -6.21
N PHE A 367 -2.34 13.42 -5.65
CA PHE A 367 -2.47 13.25 -4.21
C PHE A 367 -3.22 11.97 -3.87
N SER A 368 -2.63 11.13 -3.03
CA SER A 368 -3.23 9.93 -2.47
C SER A 368 -2.86 9.86 -0.99
N THR A 369 -3.83 10.06 -0.13
CA THR A 369 -3.64 10.29 1.31
C THR A 369 -3.07 9.09 2.06
N ASN A 370 -3.30 7.89 1.55
CA ASN A 370 -2.91 6.61 2.19
C ASN A 370 -2.76 5.53 1.14
N ILE A 371 -2.43 4.29 1.57
CA ILE A 371 -2.20 3.13 0.70
C ILE A 371 -1.25 3.48 -0.45
N SER A 372 -1.41 2.90 -1.65
CA SER A 372 -0.60 3.26 -2.83
C SER A 372 0.70 2.48 -2.99
N SER A 373 1.26 2.53 -4.19
CA SER A 373 2.52 1.85 -4.50
C SER A 373 3.20 2.45 -5.73
N ALA A 374 4.49 2.15 -5.89
CA ALA A 374 5.24 2.36 -7.12
C ALA A 374 5.99 1.08 -7.47
N GLN A 375 6.04 0.74 -8.76
CA GLN A 375 6.77 -0.40 -9.28
C GLN A 375 7.66 0.05 -10.45
N ARG A 376 8.96 -0.23 -10.38
CA ARG A 376 9.84 -0.05 -11.53
C ARG A 376 9.59 -1.15 -12.56
N LEU A 377 9.43 -0.79 -13.82
CA LEU A 377 9.16 -1.68 -14.94
C LEU A 377 10.43 -1.96 -15.77
N PRO A 378 10.49 -3.09 -16.49
CA PRO A 378 11.68 -3.48 -17.28
C PRO A 378 12.09 -2.48 -18.37
N ASN A 379 11.15 -1.69 -18.91
CA ASN A 379 11.44 -0.65 -19.91
C ASN A 379 11.92 0.68 -19.27
N GLY A 380 12.09 0.75 -17.95
CA GLY A 380 12.51 1.95 -17.22
C GLY A 380 11.38 2.83 -16.72
N ASN A 381 10.16 2.61 -17.19
CA ASN A 381 8.98 3.32 -16.71
C ASN A 381 8.66 2.92 -15.25
N THR A 382 7.81 3.71 -14.61
CA THR A 382 7.31 3.42 -13.27
C THR A 382 5.78 3.33 -13.29
N LEU A 383 5.24 2.18 -12.88
CA LEU A 383 3.81 2.04 -12.59
C LEU A 383 3.54 2.64 -11.22
N ILE A 384 2.60 3.58 -11.14
CA ILE A 384 2.21 4.28 -9.93
C ILE A 384 0.74 3.96 -9.64
N THR A 385 0.46 3.48 -8.44
CA THR A 385 -0.91 3.31 -7.92
C THR A 385 -1.20 4.43 -6.94
N ALA A 386 -2.01 5.41 -7.31
CA ALA A 386 -2.59 6.42 -6.42
C ALA A 386 -3.88 5.83 -5.83
N GLY A 387 -3.71 4.96 -4.85
CA GLY A 387 -4.70 3.98 -4.44
C GLY A 387 -5.97 4.56 -3.84
N ALA A 388 -5.90 5.66 -3.08
CA ALA A 388 -7.07 6.28 -2.44
C ALA A 388 -8.14 6.72 -3.44
N GLY A 389 -7.74 7.09 -4.66
CA GLY A 389 -8.64 7.47 -5.75
C GLY A 389 -8.81 6.40 -6.85
N GLY A 390 -8.31 5.18 -6.63
CA GLY A 390 -8.42 4.08 -7.60
C GLY A 390 -7.70 4.32 -8.92
N ARG A 391 -6.71 5.23 -8.95
CA ARG A 391 -5.96 5.60 -10.15
C ARG A 391 -4.65 4.81 -10.21
N MET A 392 -4.40 4.17 -11.34
CA MET A 392 -3.11 3.56 -11.66
C MET A 392 -2.60 4.15 -12.97
N PHE A 393 -1.32 4.46 -13.05
CA PHE A 393 -0.74 5.02 -14.25
C PHE A 393 0.74 4.69 -14.38
N GLU A 394 1.20 4.56 -15.63
CA GLU A 394 2.59 4.30 -15.97
C GLU A 394 3.21 5.59 -16.52
N VAL A 395 4.34 5.99 -15.93
CA VAL A 395 5.08 7.18 -16.35
C VAL A 395 6.45 6.80 -16.87
N THR A 396 6.90 7.51 -17.91
CA THR A 396 8.28 7.43 -18.38
C THR A 396 9.25 8.11 -17.42
N THR A 397 10.54 7.97 -17.63
CA THR A 397 11.58 8.67 -16.87
C THR A 397 11.45 10.19 -16.94
N GLU A 398 10.94 10.71 -18.07
CA GLU A 398 10.67 12.13 -18.30
C GLU A 398 9.33 12.61 -17.72
N GLY A 399 8.53 11.70 -17.12
CA GLY A 399 7.27 12.01 -16.47
C GLY A 399 6.05 12.03 -17.39
N ALA A 400 6.16 11.55 -18.64
CA ALA A 400 4.99 11.40 -19.52
C ALA A 400 4.15 10.19 -19.10
N ILE A 401 2.82 10.38 -19.00
CA ILE A 401 1.89 9.27 -18.73
C ILE A 401 1.66 8.54 -20.06
N VAL A 402 1.96 7.24 -20.11
CA VAL A 402 1.84 6.39 -21.30
C VAL A 402 0.77 5.28 -21.14
N TRP A 403 0.30 5.09 -19.92
CA TRP A 403 -0.86 4.27 -19.59
C TRP A 403 -1.54 4.83 -18.36
N GLU A 404 -2.88 4.84 -18.34
CA GLU A 404 -3.66 5.26 -17.20
C GLU A 404 -4.94 4.44 -17.12
N TYR A 405 -5.28 4.01 -15.91
CA TYR A 405 -6.50 3.29 -15.60
C TYR A 405 -7.15 3.85 -14.33
N MET A 406 -8.45 4.13 -14.43
CA MET A 406 -9.29 4.52 -13.30
C MET A 406 -10.22 3.36 -12.94
N TYR A 407 -10.12 2.84 -11.73
CA TYR A 407 -10.98 1.76 -11.28
C TYR A 407 -12.45 2.21 -11.29
N PRO A 408 -13.34 1.49 -12.04
CA PRO A 408 -14.66 2.03 -12.34
C PRO A 408 -15.73 1.79 -11.27
N LEU A 409 -15.50 0.85 -10.34
CA LEU A 409 -16.52 0.45 -9.38
C LEU A 409 -16.33 1.17 -8.06
N PHE A 410 -17.39 1.85 -7.63
CA PHE A 410 -17.48 2.50 -6.35
C PHE A 410 -18.31 1.62 -5.40
N GLY A 411 -17.86 1.46 -4.16
CA GLY A 411 -18.55 0.62 -3.19
C GLY A 411 -18.31 1.05 -1.75
N GLY A 412 -18.95 0.33 -0.80
CA GLY A 412 -18.91 0.62 0.61
C GLY A 412 -19.69 1.87 1.02
N ALA A 413 -19.76 2.15 2.32
CA ALA A 413 -20.52 3.27 2.89
C ALA A 413 -20.06 4.64 2.36
N ASN A 414 -18.80 4.79 2.00
CA ASN A 414 -18.19 6.03 1.52
C ASN A 414 -18.12 6.15 -0.01
N ALA A 415 -18.76 5.24 -0.76
CA ALA A 415 -18.70 5.18 -2.22
C ALA A 415 -17.27 5.33 -2.76
N SER A 416 -16.33 4.55 -2.22
CA SER A 416 -14.90 4.59 -2.58
C SER A 416 -14.59 3.62 -3.71
N ASN A 417 -13.70 4.02 -4.62
CA ASN A 417 -13.10 3.15 -5.65
C ASN A 417 -11.62 2.82 -5.34
N ALA A 418 -11.23 2.89 -4.08
CA ALA A 418 -9.85 2.70 -3.67
C ALA A 418 -9.30 1.31 -4.05
N VAL A 419 -8.04 1.30 -4.47
CA VAL A 419 -7.24 0.11 -4.78
C VAL A 419 -6.01 0.11 -3.89
N TYR A 420 -5.78 -0.98 -3.13
CA TYR A 420 -4.66 -1.01 -2.17
C TYR A 420 -3.31 -0.85 -2.87
N ARG A 421 -3.00 -1.75 -3.79
CA ARG A 421 -1.83 -1.71 -4.68
C ARG A 421 -2.15 -2.35 -6.02
N GLY A 422 -1.44 -1.91 -7.06
CA GLY A 422 -1.46 -2.52 -8.38
C GLY A 422 -0.07 -2.98 -8.78
N TYR A 423 0.03 -4.17 -9.39
CA TYR A 423 1.30 -4.71 -9.89
C TYR A 423 1.18 -5.13 -11.35
N ARG A 424 2.13 -4.69 -12.17
CA ARG A 424 2.26 -5.14 -13.55
C ARG A 424 3.11 -6.42 -13.61
N ILE A 425 2.61 -7.45 -14.31
CA ILE A 425 3.28 -8.72 -14.53
C ILE A 425 3.34 -9.05 -16.03
N PRO A 426 4.34 -9.84 -16.49
CA PRO A 426 4.38 -10.25 -17.88
C PRO A 426 3.21 -11.17 -18.22
N TYR A 427 2.74 -11.13 -19.46
CA TYR A 427 1.66 -12.01 -19.93
C TYR A 427 1.94 -13.51 -19.68
N GLY A 428 3.20 -13.92 -19.81
CA GLY A 428 3.60 -15.32 -19.60
C GLY A 428 3.46 -15.84 -18.16
N TRP A 429 3.19 -14.98 -17.18
CA TRP A 429 2.94 -15.41 -15.80
C TRP A 429 1.55 -16.03 -15.62
N ILE A 430 0.61 -15.76 -16.55
CA ILE A 430 -0.71 -16.38 -16.55
C ILE A 430 -0.92 -17.07 -17.91
N PRO A 431 -0.29 -18.23 -18.13
CA PRO A 431 -0.34 -18.92 -19.42
C PRO A 431 -1.74 -19.45 -19.79
N GLN A 432 -2.65 -19.52 -18.82
CA GLN A 432 -4.04 -19.94 -19.03
C GLN A 432 -4.87 -18.89 -19.79
N ILE A 433 -4.40 -17.64 -19.87
CA ILE A 433 -5.10 -16.56 -20.58
C ILE A 433 -4.43 -16.32 -21.93
N THR A 434 -5.24 -16.32 -22.99
CA THR A 434 -4.75 -15.93 -24.32
C THR A 434 -4.28 -14.49 -24.30
N ARG A 435 -3.07 -14.23 -24.82
CA ARG A 435 -2.54 -12.87 -24.89
C ARG A 435 -3.51 -11.93 -25.61
N PRO A 436 -3.91 -10.80 -24.97
CA PRO A 436 -4.85 -9.86 -25.55
C PRO A 436 -4.23 -9.10 -26.73
N THR A 437 -5.09 -8.59 -27.61
CA THR A 437 -4.67 -7.61 -28.62
C THR A 437 -4.66 -6.23 -28.01
N GLU A 438 -3.49 -5.60 -28.02
CA GLU A 438 -3.26 -4.26 -27.48
C GLU A 438 -3.79 -3.19 -28.44
N ARG A 439 -4.62 -2.27 -27.93
CA ARG A 439 -5.21 -1.18 -28.72
C ARG A 439 -4.90 0.16 -28.05
N ALA A 440 -4.31 1.09 -28.78
CA ALA A 440 -4.06 2.44 -28.28
C ALA A 440 -5.35 3.12 -27.80
N VAL A 441 -5.26 3.86 -26.70
CA VAL A 441 -6.33 4.70 -26.16
C VAL A 441 -5.80 6.12 -26.06
N ALA A 442 -6.40 7.02 -26.84
CA ALA A 442 -6.03 8.43 -26.80
C ALA A 442 -6.52 9.07 -25.49
N PRO A 443 -5.78 10.04 -24.95
CA PRO A 443 -6.24 10.81 -23.79
C PRO A 443 -7.61 11.42 -24.04
N PRO A 444 -8.52 11.44 -23.03
CA PRO A 444 -9.83 12.05 -23.20
C PRO A 444 -9.72 13.55 -23.49
N ALA A 445 -10.54 14.04 -24.41
CA ALA A 445 -10.64 15.46 -24.71
C ALA A 445 -11.32 16.17 -23.53
N LEU A 446 -10.56 16.80 -22.65
CA LEU A 446 -11.07 17.45 -21.43
C LEU A 446 -12.14 18.50 -21.69
N GLY A 447 -12.16 19.10 -22.91
CA GLY A 447 -13.20 20.03 -23.33
C GLY A 447 -14.61 19.42 -23.49
N ASP A 448 -14.69 18.08 -23.60
CA ASP A 448 -15.96 17.37 -23.75
C ASP A 448 -16.61 17.06 -22.40
N PHE A 449 -15.87 17.19 -21.30
CA PHE A 449 -16.36 17.00 -19.93
C PHE A 449 -16.86 18.33 -19.37
N ARG A 450 -18.00 18.79 -19.86
CA ARG A 450 -18.72 19.92 -19.27
C ARG A 450 -19.69 19.38 -18.22
N VAL A 451 -19.61 19.91 -17.01
CA VAL A 451 -20.70 19.76 -16.02
C VAL A 451 -21.86 20.58 -16.58
N PRO A 452 -23.05 20.01 -16.76
CA PRO A 452 -24.23 20.75 -17.22
C PRO A 452 -24.59 21.87 -16.24
#